data_bf5671b507b38bb79ce894cf3a991f9f
#
_entry.id   bf5671b507b38bb79ce894cf3a991f9f
#
_cell.length_a   1.000
_cell.length_b   1.000
_cell.length_c   1.000
_cell.angle_alpha   90.00
_cell.angle_beta   90.00
_cell.angle_gamma   90.00
#
_symmetry.space_group_name_H-M   'P 1'
#
loop_
_entity.id
_entity.type
_entity.pdbx_description
1 polymer ?
#
loop_
_entity_poly.entity_id
_entity_poly.type
_entity_poly.pdbx_seq_one_letter_code
_entity_poly.pdbx_strand_id
1 'polypeptide(L)'
;RSTRLPRAIRDVYKRQVISQRKLRLNAMPKPKARGWIHAATAPIALANAIVLLVLAPTAQAKLACLVFGISSVVLFGHSAVYHLGTWSPKVETVLRRLDHSNIFLLIAGTYTPLAVSLLPGRTAIFVLSVVWVAALGGIYLAVAKPGAPRWLTTGLYVALGWFSVWYLPYFWETGGPAIVSLILTGGIAYTVGALFYGLRWPNPWPRVWGFHEFFHVGTLIGYTCQAIAVWLTVIWLP
;
A
#
# COMPACT_ATOMS: atom_id res chain seq x y z
N ARG A 1 -42.01 22.26 -19.23
CA ARG A 1 -41.99 22.06 -17.77
C ARG A 1 -41.19 20.78 -17.48
N SER A 2 -39.95 20.91 -16.98
CA SER A 2 -39.13 19.78 -16.55
C SER A 2 -39.69 19.24 -15.24
N THR A 3 -40.37 18.09 -15.29
CA THR A 3 -40.86 17.36 -14.12
C THR A 3 -39.72 16.69 -13.38
N ARG A 4 -39.05 17.44 -12.51
CA ARG A 4 -38.07 16.84 -11.61
C ARG A 4 -38.81 15.97 -10.57
N LEU A 5 -38.47 14.68 -10.52
CA LEU A 5 -38.99 13.75 -9.51
C LEU A 5 -38.77 14.32 -8.08
N PRO A 6 -39.73 14.15 -7.18
CA PRO A 6 -39.63 14.53 -5.77
C PRO A 6 -38.34 13.97 -5.15
N ARG A 7 -37.74 14.74 -4.26
CA ARG A 7 -36.43 14.42 -3.63
C ARG A 7 -36.41 13.02 -3.02
N ALA A 8 -37.48 12.65 -2.31
CA ALA A 8 -37.62 11.32 -1.68
C ALA A 8 -37.55 10.17 -2.71
N ILE A 9 -38.28 10.29 -3.85
CA ILE A 9 -38.27 9.26 -4.90
C ILE A 9 -36.89 9.16 -5.55
N ARG A 10 -36.24 10.29 -5.78
CA ARG A 10 -34.86 10.34 -6.33
C ARG A 10 -33.85 9.70 -5.40
N ASP A 11 -33.99 9.87 -4.09
CA ASP A 11 -33.08 9.30 -3.10
C ASP A 11 -33.29 7.77 -2.95
N VAL A 12 -34.52 7.30 -3.01
CA VAL A 12 -34.84 5.86 -3.06
C VAL A 12 -34.30 5.22 -4.32
N TYR A 13 -34.50 5.84 -5.49
CA TYR A 13 -33.97 5.36 -6.76
C TYR A 13 -32.41 5.29 -6.74
N LYS A 14 -31.74 6.33 -6.24
CA LYS A 14 -30.27 6.33 -6.07
C LYS A 14 -29.81 5.18 -5.17
N ARG A 15 -30.48 4.97 -4.03
CA ARG A 15 -30.15 3.85 -3.11
C ARG A 15 -30.33 2.49 -3.78
N GLN A 16 -31.40 2.30 -4.55
CA GLN A 16 -31.63 1.06 -5.30
C GLN A 16 -30.57 0.81 -6.37
N VAL A 17 -30.22 1.83 -7.16
CA VAL A 17 -29.18 1.73 -8.19
C VAL A 17 -27.82 1.41 -7.57
N ILE A 18 -27.47 2.06 -6.46
CA ILE A 18 -26.21 1.80 -5.73
C ILE A 18 -26.21 0.38 -5.17
N SER A 19 -27.32 -0.07 -4.58
CA SER A 19 -27.47 -1.42 -4.03
C SER A 19 -27.34 -2.49 -5.13
N GLN A 20 -28.05 -2.32 -6.25
CA GLN A 20 -27.96 -3.25 -7.39
C GLN A 20 -26.56 -3.29 -8.01
N ARG A 21 -25.89 -2.11 -8.17
CA ARG A 21 -24.50 -2.06 -8.62
C ARG A 21 -23.57 -2.81 -7.67
N LYS A 22 -23.77 -2.66 -6.36
CA LYS A 22 -22.99 -3.38 -5.34
C LYS A 22 -23.21 -4.89 -5.40
N LEU A 23 -24.45 -5.33 -5.58
CA LEU A 23 -24.79 -6.75 -5.75
C LEU A 23 -24.15 -7.34 -7.01
N ARG A 24 -24.22 -6.65 -8.15
CA ARG A 24 -23.58 -7.08 -9.41
C ARG A 24 -22.07 -7.17 -9.27
N LEU A 25 -21.42 -6.19 -8.63
CA LEU A 25 -19.96 -6.21 -8.41
C LEU A 25 -19.52 -7.34 -7.48
N ASN A 26 -20.33 -7.69 -6.49
CA ASN A 26 -20.04 -8.80 -5.57
C ASN A 26 -20.32 -10.19 -6.19
N ALA A 27 -21.19 -10.27 -7.20
CA ALA A 27 -21.50 -11.50 -7.92
C ALA A 27 -20.53 -11.81 -9.08
N MET A 28 -19.63 -10.87 -9.42
CA MET A 28 -18.65 -11.11 -10.47
C MET A 28 -17.57 -12.08 -9.96
N PRO A 29 -17.16 -13.07 -10.78
CA PRO A 29 -16.04 -13.93 -10.44
C PRO A 29 -14.76 -13.09 -10.27
N LYS A 30 -13.85 -13.53 -9.42
CA LYS A 30 -12.53 -12.86 -9.26
C LYS A 30 -11.85 -12.77 -10.63
N PRO A 31 -11.32 -11.59 -11.04
CA PRO A 31 -10.58 -11.44 -12.29
C PRO A 31 -9.42 -12.43 -12.37
N LYS A 32 -9.13 -12.97 -13.56
CA LYS A 32 -8.09 -13.98 -13.74
C LYS A 32 -6.68 -13.49 -13.40
N ALA A 33 -6.41 -12.20 -13.59
CA ALA A 33 -5.10 -11.58 -13.28
C ALA A 33 -4.90 -11.32 -11.78
N ARG A 34 -5.94 -11.55 -10.94
CA ARG A 34 -5.87 -11.28 -9.51
C ARG A 34 -4.78 -12.09 -8.82
N GLY A 35 -3.88 -11.39 -8.11
CA GLY A 35 -2.79 -12.01 -7.35
C GLY A 35 -1.51 -12.27 -8.14
N TRP A 36 -1.56 -12.40 -9.46
CA TRP A 36 -0.37 -12.72 -10.27
C TRP A 36 0.72 -11.66 -10.24
N ILE A 37 0.35 -10.38 -10.17
CA ILE A 37 1.33 -9.27 -10.06
C ILE A 37 2.13 -9.43 -8.77
N HIS A 38 1.46 -9.64 -7.65
CA HIS A 38 2.13 -9.80 -6.36
C HIS A 38 2.88 -11.13 -6.26
N ALA A 39 2.39 -12.20 -6.90
CA ALA A 39 3.11 -13.47 -6.98
C ALA A 39 4.43 -13.36 -7.75
N ALA A 40 4.45 -12.61 -8.84
CA ALA A 40 5.68 -12.31 -9.57
C ALA A 40 6.61 -11.36 -8.80
N THR A 41 6.05 -10.44 -8.01
CA THR A 41 6.82 -9.47 -7.23
C THR A 41 7.43 -10.08 -5.97
N ALA A 42 6.78 -11.07 -5.34
CA ALA A 42 7.25 -11.67 -4.09
C ALA A 42 8.68 -12.22 -4.14
N PRO A 43 9.09 -13.03 -5.13
CA PRO A 43 10.48 -13.49 -5.24
C PRO A 43 11.46 -12.34 -5.53
N ILE A 44 11.06 -11.30 -6.26
CA ILE A 44 11.87 -10.11 -6.51
C ILE A 44 12.07 -9.33 -5.21
N ALA A 45 11.02 -9.18 -4.41
CA ALA A 45 11.10 -8.52 -3.10
C ALA A 45 12.00 -9.30 -2.13
N LEU A 46 11.96 -10.63 -2.16
CA LEU A 46 12.86 -11.48 -1.38
C LEU A 46 14.32 -11.32 -1.82
N ALA A 47 14.60 -11.37 -3.12
CA ALA A 47 15.94 -11.17 -3.64
C ALA A 47 16.46 -9.76 -3.27
N ASN A 48 15.63 -8.72 -3.45
CA ASN A 48 15.93 -7.36 -3.04
C ASN A 48 16.28 -7.25 -1.54
N ALA A 49 15.47 -7.89 -0.69
CA ALA A 49 15.68 -7.90 0.76
C ALA A 49 17.04 -8.53 1.15
N ILE A 50 17.36 -9.69 0.53
CA ILE A 50 18.62 -10.39 0.78
C ILE A 50 19.82 -9.52 0.36
N VAL A 51 19.78 -8.96 -0.85
CA VAL A 51 20.88 -8.15 -1.37
C VAL A 51 21.09 -6.88 -0.56
N LEU A 52 20.03 -6.17 -0.21
CA LEU A 52 20.09 -5.00 0.68
C LEU A 52 20.69 -5.35 2.05
N LEU A 53 20.26 -6.47 2.64
CA LEU A 53 20.77 -6.91 3.94
C LEU A 53 22.28 -7.25 3.90
N VAL A 54 22.72 -7.88 2.81
CA VAL A 54 24.14 -8.25 2.62
C VAL A 54 25.00 -7.02 2.40
N LEU A 55 24.56 -6.09 1.54
CA LEU A 55 25.35 -4.93 1.10
C LEU A 55 25.26 -3.74 2.06
N ALA A 56 24.29 -3.67 2.94
CA ALA A 56 24.15 -2.56 3.89
C ALA A 56 25.42 -2.44 4.77
N PRO A 57 26.01 -1.23 4.86
CA PRO A 57 27.38 -1.06 5.40
C PRO A 57 27.46 -1.17 6.93
N THR A 58 26.38 -0.84 7.65
CA THR A 58 26.36 -0.81 9.13
C THR A 58 25.32 -1.74 9.70
N ALA A 59 25.48 -2.15 10.95
CA ALA A 59 24.49 -2.97 11.66
C ALA A 59 23.12 -2.28 11.73
N GLN A 60 23.09 -0.96 11.91
CA GLN A 60 21.87 -0.17 11.92
C GLN A 60 21.17 -0.17 10.55
N ALA A 61 21.92 0.03 9.47
CA ALA A 61 21.42 -0.04 8.10
C ALA A 61 20.90 -1.46 7.77
N LYS A 62 21.63 -2.50 8.19
CA LYS A 62 21.19 -3.90 8.03
C LYS A 62 19.87 -4.17 8.71
N LEU A 63 19.71 -3.71 9.96
CA LEU A 63 18.43 -3.86 10.69
C LEU A 63 17.30 -3.13 10.00
N ALA A 64 17.53 -1.90 9.53
CA ALA A 64 16.54 -1.12 8.80
C ALA A 64 16.13 -1.78 7.48
N CYS A 65 17.11 -2.29 6.73
CA CYS A 65 16.86 -3.06 5.49
C CYS A 65 16.12 -4.39 5.77
N LEU A 66 16.43 -5.06 6.89
CA LEU A 66 15.71 -6.28 7.30
C LEU A 66 14.23 -5.98 7.55
N VAL A 67 13.91 -4.89 8.26
CA VAL A 67 12.52 -4.47 8.52
C VAL A 67 11.79 -4.17 7.21
N PHE A 68 12.40 -3.42 6.30
CA PHE A 68 11.84 -3.15 4.96
C PHE A 68 11.67 -4.43 4.15
N GLY A 69 12.67 -5.32 4.15
CA GLY A 69 12.62 -6.60 3.43
C GLY A 69 11.52 -7.50 3.93
N ILE A 70 11.41 -7.71 5.24
CA ILE A 70 10.35 -8.54 5.84
C ILE A 70 8.98 -7.95 5.48
N SER A 71 8.77 -6.65 5.64
CA SER A 71 7.49 -6.02 5.34
C SER A 71 7.10 -6.17 3.86
N SER A 72 8.07 -6.08 2.95
CA SER A 72 7.87 -6.26 1.51
C SER A 72 7.49 -7.70 1.16
N VAL A 73 8.26 -8.67 1.65
CA VAL A 73 8.01 -10.10 1.41
C VAL A 73 6.68 -10.53 1.99
N VAL A 74 6.34 -10.05 3.19
CA VAL A 74 5.06 -10.33 3.84
C VAL A 74 3.91 -9.75 3.03
N LEU A 75 4.01 -8.49 2.55
CA LEU A 75 2.94 -7.91 1.74
C LEU A 75 2.73 -8.68 0.44
N PHE A 76 3.76 -8.84 -0.38
CA PHE A 76 3.63 -9.45 -1.70
C PHE A 76 3.33 -10.94 -1.62
N GLY A 77 4.02 -11.67 -0.74
CA GLY A 77 3.82 -13.11 -0.55
C GLY A 77 2.45 -13.45 0.02
N HIS A 78 2.03 -12.74 1.08
CA HIS A 78 0.70 -12.95 1.67
C HIS A 78 -0.42 -12.61 0.68
N SER A 79 -0.29 -11.48 -0.02
CA SER A 79 -1.28 -11.05 -1.01
C SER A 79 -1.39 -12.05 -2.17
N ALA A 80 -0.27 -12.60 -2.65
CA ALA A 80 -0.26 -13.67 -3.64
C ALA A 80 -1.03 -14.90 -3.15
N VAL A 81 -0.70 -15.41 -1.96
CA VAL A 81 -1.36 -16.56 -1.33
C VAL A 81 -2.86 -16.30 -1.17
N TYR A 82 -3.24 -15.14 -0.63
CA TYR A 82 -4.64 -14.78 -0.43
C TYR A 82 -5.44 -14.78 -1.73
N HIS A 83 -4.88 -14.19 -2.80
CA HIS A 83 -5.62 -13.98 -4.04
C HIS A 83 -5.63 -15.19 -4.98
N LEU A 84 -4.57 -16.00 -5.00
CA LEU A 84 -4.44 -17.17 -5.87
C LEU A 84 -5.08 -18.42 -5.27
N GLY A 85 -5.10 -18.52 -3.95
CA GLY A 85 -5.67 -19.69 -3.27
C GLY A 85 -7.21 -19.71 -3.25
N THR A 86 -7.73 -20.89 -3.01
CA THR A 86 -9.16 -21.12 -2.72
C THR A 86 -9.32 -21.43 -1.24
N TRP A 87 -10.06 -20.62 -0.53
CA TRP A 87 -10.11 -20.63 0.92
C TRP A 87 -11.53 -20.85 1.44
N SER A 88 -11.67 -21.48 2.59
CA SER A 88 -12.94 -21.51 3.30
C SER A 88 -13.33 -20.08 3.74
N PRO A 89 -14.62 -19.76 3.93
CA PRO A 89 -15.08 -18.39 4.26
C PRO A 89 -14.42 -17.80 5.52
N LYS A 90 -14.11 -18.65 6.51
CA LYS A 90 -13.40 -18.24 7.74
C LYS A 90 -11.96 -17.83 7.44
N VAL A 91 -11.22 -18.70 6.72
CA VAL A 91 -9.83 -18.47 6.34
C VAL A 91 -9.74 -17.25 5.41
N GLU A 92 -10.60 -17.14 4.40
CA GLU A 92 -10.66 -15.97 3.49
C GLU A 92 -10.83 -14.67 4.26
N THR A 93 -11.65 -14.67 5.31
CA THR A 93 -11.86 -13.48 6.15
C THR A 93 -10.58 -13.07 6.89
N VAL A 94 -9.85 -14.02 7.45
CA VAL A 94 -8.58 -13.77 8.15
C VAL A 94 -7.52 -13.27 7.17
N LEU A 95 -7.32 -13.98 6.05
CA LEU A 95 -6.34 -13.61 5.03
C LEU A 95 -6.60 -12.20 4.47
N ARG A 96 -7.86 -11.85 4.22
CA ARG A 96 -8.23 -10.50 3.77
C ARG A 96 -7.88 -9.42 4.79
N ARG A 97 -8.07 -9.67 6.09
CA ARG A 97 -7.71 -8.71 7.16
C ARG A 97 -6.21 -8.51 7.20
N LEU A 98 -5.44 -9.59 7.12
CA LEU A 98 -3.99 -9.53 7.11
C LEU A 98 -3.46 -8.86 5.83
N ASP A 99 -4.05 -9.14 4.67
CA ASP A 99 -3.70 -8.49 3.40
C ASP A 99 -3.82 -6.95 3.48
N HIS A 100 -4.90 -6.45 4.07
CA HIS A 100 -5.06 -5.01 4.32
C HIS A 100 -4.11 -4.48 5.41
N SER A 101 -3.81 -5.27 6.44
CA SER A 101 -2.87 -4.88 7.50
C SER A 101 -1.46 -4.71 6.97
N ASN A 102 -1.05 -5.55 6.02
CA ASN A 102 0.30 -5.55 5.47
C ASN A 102 0.63 -4.26 4.70
N ILE A 103 -0.38 -3.49 4.27
CA ILE A 103 -0.16 -2.17 3.66
C ILE A 103 0.45 -1.21 4.68
N PHE A 104 -0.09 -1.15 5.91
CA PHE A 104 0.48 -0.35 6.98
C PHE A 104 1.89 -0.80 7.35
N LEU A 105 2.09 -2.13 7.39
CA LEU A 105 3.40 -2.71 7.67
C LEU A 105 4.43 -2.30 6.61
N LEU A 106 4.08 -2.36 5.32
CA LEU A 106 4.99 -1.95 4.24
C LEU A 106 5.28 -0.45 4.29
N ILE A 107 4.29 0.39 4.58
CA ILE A 107 4.51 1.83 4.72
C ILE A 107 5.55 2.09 5.83
N ALA A 108 5.33 1.58 7.04
CA ALA A 108 6.26 1.76 8.14
C ALA A 108 7.64 1.13 7.87
N GLY A 109 7.64 -0.06 7.25
CA GLY A 109 8.87 -0.73 6.84
C GLY A 109 9.69 0.09 5.84
N THR A 110 9.04 0.78 4.91
CA THR A 110 9.69 1.66 3.92
C THR A 110 10.28 2.91 4.58
N TYR A 111 9.56 3.51 5.54
CA TYR A 111 10.08 4.65 6.30
C TYR A 111 11.35 4.31 7.08
N THR A 112 11.50 3.07 7.52
CA THR A 112 12.57 2.69 8.44
C THR A 112 13.97 2.94 7.86
N PRO A 113 14.40 2.40 6.70
CA PRO A 113 15.70 2.69 6.14
C PRO A 113 15.86 4.14 5.67
N LEU A 114 14.82 4.75 5.12
CA LEU A 114 14.88 6.14 4.65
C LEU A 114 15.08 7.13 5.82
N ALA A 115 14.33 6.96 6.90
CA ALA A 115 14.45 7.84 8.06
C ALA A 115 15.78 7.67 8.79
N VAL A 116 16.24 6.42 8.95
CA VAL A 116 17.53 6.12 9.60
C VAL A 116 18.71 6.73 8.86
N SER A 117 18.67 6.77 7.53
CA SER A 117 19.78 7.21 6.70
C SER A 117 19.70 8.69 6.29
N LEU A 118 18.51 9.27 6.18
CA LEU A 118 18.33 10.63 5.63
C LEU A 118 18.00 11.68 6.69
N LEU A 119 17.59 11.29 7.90
CA LEU A 119 17.16 12.24 8.92
C LEU A 119 18.16 12.31 10.08
N PRO A 120 18.31 13.50 10.72
CA PRO A 120 19.05 13.60 11.97
C PRO A 120 18.48 12.65 13.03
N GLY A 121 19.35 12.04 13.85
CA GLY A 121 18.99 10.94 14.75
C GLY A 121 17.75 11.19 15.61
N ARG A 122 17.59 12.37 16.25
CA ARG A 122 16.38 12.72 17.02
C ARG A 122 15.12 12.79 16.13
N THR A 123 15.25 13.37 14.95
CA THR A 123 14.15 13.47 13.96
C THR A 123 13.78 12.08 13.45
N ALA A 124 14.77 11.23 13.15
CA ALA A 124 14.52 9.84 12.73
C ALA A 124 13.74 9.06 13.79
N ILE A 125 14.16 9.14 15.06
CA ILE A 125 13.44 8.49 16.19
C ILE A 125 12.00 8.99 16.28
N PHE A 126 11.78 10.30 16.22
CA PHE A 126 10.43 10.88 16.27
C PHE A 126 9.56 10.39 15.10
N VAL A 127 10.07 10.50 13.87
CA VAL A 127 9.33 10.07 12.66
C VAL A 127 8.98 8.59 12.72
N LEU A 128 9.95 7.74 13.07
CA LEU A 128 9.71 6.31 13.19
C LEU A 128 8.73 5.97 14.29
N SER A 129 8.80 6.65 15.44
CA SER A 129 7.84 6.45 16.52
C SER A 129 6.42 6.78 16.06
N VAL A 130 6.22 7.93 15.42
CA VAL A 130 4.89 8.33 14.90
C VAL A 130 4.39 7.35 13.84
N VAL A 131 5.23 7.00 12.86
CA VAL A 131 4.86 6.13 11.75
C VAL A 131 4.53 4.71 12.23
N TRP A 132 5.35 4.12 13.12
CA TRP A 132 5.09 2.79 13.64
C TRP A 132 3.87 2.74 14.56
N VAL A 133 3.66 3.73 15.42
CA VAL A 133 2.44 3.82 16.24
C VAL A 133 1.19 3.95 15.37
N ALA A 134 1.22 4.80 14.34
CA ALA A 134 0.12 4.96 13.40
C ALA A 134 -0.12 3.68 12.58
N ALA A 135 0.94 3.00 12.14
CA ALA A 135 0.85 1.74 11.42
C ALA A 135 0.24 0.62 12.28
N LEU A 136 0.69 0.48 13.53
CA LEU A 136 0.13 -0.49 14.47
C LEU A 136 -1.35 -0.19 14.77
N GLY A 137 -1.73 1.07 14.90
CA GLY A 137 -3.13 1.49 15.01
C GLY A 137 -3.96 1.12 13.78
N GLY A 138 -3.40 1.32 12.59
CA GLY A 138 -4.01 0.92 11.32
C GLY A 138 -4.16 -0.60 11.17
N ILE A 139 -3.14 -1.37 11.56
CA ILE A 139 -3.18 -2.84 11.62
C ILE A 139 -4.29 -3.30 12.58
N TYR A 140 -4.32 -2.73 13.78
CA TYR A 140 -5.38 -3.03 14.75
C TYR A 140 -6.77 -2.75 14.17
N LEU A 141 -6.96 -1.59 13.53
CA LEU A 141 -8.23 -1.24 12.88
C LEU A 141 -8.63 -2.26 11.80
N ALA A 142 -7.69 -2.66 10.94
CA ALA A 142 -7.94 -3.62 9.86
C ALA A 142 -8.32 -5.02 10.39
N VAL A 143 -7.70 -5.45 11.50
CA VAL A 143 -7.95 -6.76 12.11
C VAL A 143 -9.20 -6.75 12.98
N ALA A 144 -9.34 -5.76 13.87
CA ALA A 144 -10.39 -5.72 14.89
C ALA A 144 -11.73 -5.20 14.36
N LYS A 145 -11.72 -4.33 13.34
CA LYS A 145 -12.93 -3.71 12.76
C LYS A 145 -13.05 -3.96 11.25
N PRO A 146 -13.30 -5.21 10.82
CA PRO A 146 -13.37 -5.57 9.39
C PRO A 146 -14.53 -4.90 8.64
N GLY A 147 -15.46 -4.29 9.35
CA GLY A 147 -16.55 -3.48 8.81
C GLY A 147 -16.21 -2.01 8.58
N ALA A 148 -14.99 -1.58 8.90
CA ALA A 148 -14.57 -0.20 8.66
C ALA A 148 -14.75 0.20 7.18
N PRO A 149 -15.28 1.39 6.91
CA PRO A 149 -15.51 1.83 5.53
C PRO A 149 -14.18 1.94 4.77
N ARG A 150 -14.17 1.49 3.51
CA ARG A 150 -12.95 1.51 2.68
C ARG A 150 -12.31 2.88 2.55
N TRP A 151 -13.11 3.94 2.44
CA TRP A 151 -12.59 5.30 2.34
C TRP A 151 -11.74 5.67 3.57
N LEU A 152 -12.11 5.16 4.75
CA LEU A 152 -11.35 5.42 5.98
C LEU A 152 -10.00 4.70 5.94
N THR A 153 -9.98 3.40 5.66
CA THR A 153 -8.73 2.63 5.58
C THR A 153 -7.83 3.13 4.46
N THR A 154 -8.40 3.42 3.28
CA THR A 154 -7.65 3.98 2.15
C THR A 154 -7.11 5.37 2.46
N GLY A 155 -7.91 6.22 3.11
CA GLY A 155 -7.48 7.55 3.55
C GLY A 155 -6.33 7.49 4.56
N LEU A 156 -6.36 6.53 5.49
CA LEU A 156 -5.28 6.31 6.46
C LEU A 156 -3.98 5.86 5.78
N TYR A 157 -4.02 4.96 4.78
CA TYR A 157 -2.83 4.59 4.02
C TYR A 157 -2.21 5.81 3.33
N VAL A 158 -3.04 6.61 2.66
CA VAL A 158 -2.58 7.80 1.94
C VAL A 158 -2.01 8.82 2.92
N ALA A 159 -2.73 9.11 4.01
CA ALA A 159 -2.26 10.07 5.01
C ALA A 159 -0.93 9.66 5.64
N LEU A 160 -0.78 8.37 6.01
CA LEU A 160 0.47 7.85 6.57
C LEU A 160 1.61 7.89 5.54
N GLY A 161 1.34 7.53 4.28
CA GLY A 161 2.34 7.59 3.20
C GLY A 161 2.82 9.02 2.93
N TRP A 162 1.91 10.00 2.89
CA TRP A 162 2.23 11.40 2.64
C TRP A 162 2.80 12.15 3.86
N PHE A 163 2.86 11.53 5.02
CA PHE A 163 3.53 12.13 6.18
C PHE A 163 5.00 12.48 5.90
N SER A 164 5.66 11.77 4.96
CA SER A 164 7.02 12.05 4.50
C SER A 164 7.21 13.45 3.89
N VAL A 165 6.15 14.08 3.38
CA VAL A 165 6.20 15.40 2.73
C VAL A 165 6.79 16.48 3.66
N TRP A 166 6.51 16.40 4.96
CA TRP A 166 7.04 17.33 5.96
C TRP A 166 8.57 17.24 6.11
N TYR A 167 9.18 16.15 5.63
CA TYR A 167 10.61 15.86 5.74
C TYR A 167 11.34 15.92 4.40
N LEU A 168 10.66 16.28 3.32
CA LEU A 168 11.29 16.42 1.99
C LEU A 168 12.48 17.39 1.96
N PRO A 169 12.51 18.52 2.68
CA PRO A 169 13.71 19.36 2.75
C PRO A 169 14.94 18.58 3.24
N TYR A 170 14.82 17.80 4.31
CA TYR A 170 15.90 16.96 4.81
C TYR A 170 16.31 15.89 3.79
N PHE A 171 15.31 15.26 3.13
CA PHE A 171 15.60 14.26 2.10
C PHE A 171 16.29 14.87 0.89
N TRP A 172 15.99 16.12 0.56
CA TRP A 172 16.66 16.86 -0.51
C TRP A 172 18.11 17.21 -0.14
N GLU A 173 18.34 17.72 1.05
CA GLU A 173 19.68 18.12 1.53
C GLU A 173 20.61 16.91 1.66
N THR A 174 20.12 15.80 2.20
CA THR A 174 20.92 14.62 2.46
C THR A 174 20.98 13.66 1.26
N GLY A 175 19.85 13.43 0.62
CA GLY A 175 19.69 12.40 -0.43
C GLY A 175 19.67 12.93 -1.86
N GLY A 176 19.48 14.25 -2.02
CA GLY A 176 19.46 14.90 -3.32
C GLY A 176 18.16 14.67 -4.12
N PRO A 177 18.09 15.26 -5.33
CA PRO A 177 16.85 15.30 -6.12
C PRO A 177 16.38 13.92 -6.60
N ALA A 178 17.29 12.99 -6.84
CA ALA A 178 16.95 11.66 -7.34
C ALA A 178 16.10 10.89 -6.30
N ILE A 179 16.51 10.88 -5.04
CA ILE A 179 15.80 10.20 -3.95
C ILE A 179 14.44 10.85 -3.72
N VAL A 180 14.38 12.18 -3.67
CA VAL A 180 13.11 12.92 -3.52
C VAL A 180 12.14 12.64 -4.67
N SER A 181 12.65 12.63 -5.91
CA SER A 181 11.82 12.32 -7.09
C SER A 181 11.25 10.89 -7.03
N LEU A 182 12.04 9.92 -6.58
CA LEU A 182 11.60 8.53 -6.41
C LEU A 182 10.53 8.42 -5.30
N ILE A 183 10.75 9.08 -4.15
CA ILE A 183 9.80 9.09 -3.03
C ILE A 183 8.45 9.68 -3.49
N LEU A 184 8.48 10.82 -4.19
CA LEU A 184 7.26 11.49 -4.70
C LEU A 184 6.57 10.65 -5.77
N THR A 185 7.31 10.14 -6.76
CA THR A 185 6.75 9.29 -7.82
C THR A 185 6.12 8.04 -7.24
N GLY A 186 6.79 7.39 -6.29
CA GLY A 186 6.25 6.24 -5.57
C GLY A 186 4.99 6.58 -4.78
N GLY A 187 4.98 7.71 -4.06
CA GLY A 187 3.82 8.21 -3.33
C GLY A 187 2.62 8.49 -4.24
N ILE A 188 2.85 9.10 -5.41
CA ILE A 188 1.82 9.32 -6.42
C ILE A 188 1.28 7.99 -6.95
N ALA A 189 2.15 7.02 -7.29
CA ALA A 189 1.74 5.71 -7.77
C ALA A 189 0.87 4.96 -6.75
N TYR A 190 1.26 4.95 -5.48
CA TYR A 190 0.45 4.39 -4.39
C TYR A 190 -0.90 5.10 -4.26
N THR A 191 -0.91 6.43 -4.35
CA THR A 191 -2.14 7.23 -4.23
C THR A 191 -3.11 6.95 -5.39
N VAL A 192 -2.61 6.91 -6.63
CA VAL A 192 -3.43 6.57 -7.81
C VAL A 192 -4.00 5.16 -7.68
N GLY A 193 -3.18 4.19 -7.28
CA GLY A 193 -3.63 2.83 -7.00
C GLY A 193 -4.71 2.79 -5.91
N ALA A 194 -4.49 3.49 -4.80
CA ALA A 194 -5.44 3.59 -3.70
C ALA A 194 -6.77 4.25 -4.12
N LEU A 195 -6.74 5.26 -5.00
CA LEU A 195 -7.94 5.88 -5.57
C LEU A 195 -8.74 4.88 -6.42
N PHE A 196 -8.08 4.12 -7.29
CA PHE A 196 -8.76 3.06 -8.07
C PHE A 196 -9.44 2.05 -7.14
N TYR A 197 -8.75 1.63 -6.08
CA TYR A 197 -9.30 0.71 -5.09
C TYR A 197 -10.49 1.30 -4.31
N GLY A 198 -10.37 2.53 -3.85
CA GLY A 198 -11.42 3.23 -3.09
C GLY A 198 -12.67 3.48 -3.92
N LEU A 199 -12.50 3.95 -5.17
CA LEU A 199 -13.58 4.26 -6.11
C LEU A 199 -14.17 3.03 -6.79
N ARG A 200 -13.49 1.86 -6.74
CA ARG A 200 -13.84 0.65 -7.49
C ARG A 200 -13.96 0.89 -9.00
N TRP A 201 -13.06 1.67 -9.53
CA TRP A 201 -13.01 2.06 -10.94
C TRP A 201 -11.56 2.34 -11.34
N PRO A 202 -11.16 2.04 -12.59
CA PRO A 202 -11.92 1.48 -13.71
C PRO A 202 -12.02 -0.06 -13.67
N ASN A 203 -12.99 -0.59 -14.42
CA ASN A 203 -13.14 -2.03 -14.66
C ASN A 203 -13.27 -2.29 -16.18
N PRO A 204 -12.19 -2.12 -16.96
CA PRO A 204 -12.27 -2.23 -18.41
C PRO A 204 -12.59 -3.66 -18.88
N TRP A 205 -12.03 -4.66 -18.19
CA TRP A 205 -12.26 -6.09 -18.50
C TRP A 205 -12.59 -6.87 -17.22
N PRO A 206 -13.83 -6.80 -16.69
CA PRO A 206 -14.17 -7.25 -15.35
C PRO A 206 -13.84 -8.72 -15.03
N ARG A 207 -13.72 -9.60 -16.07
CA ARG A 207 -13.34 -11.01 -15.91
C ARG A 207 -11.83 -11.24 -15.87
N VAL A 208 -11.02 -10.29 -16.31
CA VAL A 208 -9.56 -10.44 -16.43
C VAL A 208 -8.83 -9.40 -15.61
N TRP A 209 -9.24 -8.11 -15.72
CA TRP A 209 -8.54 -6.97 -15.19
C TRP A 209 -9.52 -5.88 -14.74
N GLY A 210 -9.41 -5.43 -13.49
CA GLY A 210 -10.25 -4.39 -12.92
C GLY A 210 -9.49 -3.45 -11.98
N PHE A 211 -10.23 -2.67 -11.21
CA PHE A 211 -9.68 -1.66 -10.29
C PHE A 211 -8.66 -2.23 -9.28
N HIS A 212 -8.84 -3.47 -8.87
CA HIS A 212 -7.97 -4.11 -7.88
C HIS A 212 -6.60 -4.47 -8.50
N GLU A 213 -6.59 -4.91 -9.73
CA GLU A 213 -5.37 -5.18 -10.49
C GLU A 213 -4.59 -3.88 -10.74
N PHE A 214 -5.28 -2.78 -11.05
CA PHE A 214 -4.67 -1.44 -11.12
C PHE A 214 -4.10 -0.98 -9.78
N PHE A 215 -4.76 -1.29 -8.67
CA PHE A 215 -4.22 -1.05 -7.34
C PHE A 215 -2.91 -1.84 -7.13
N HIS A 216 -2.85 -3.12 -7.51
CA HIS A 216 -1.63 -3.92 -7.43
C HIS A 216 -0.50 -3.36 -8.31
N VAL A 217 -0.81 -2.85 -9.51
CA VAL A 217 0.18 -2.16 -10.37
C VAL A 217 0.69 -0.89 -9.69
N GLY A 218 -0.20 -0.07 -9.15
CA GLY A 218 0.19 1.12 -8.39
C GLY A 218 1.08 0.77 -7.19
N THR A 219 0.77 -0.34 -6.51
CA THR A 219 1.58 -0.85 -5.39
C THR A 219 2.96 -1.32 -5.87
N LEU A 220 3.05 -2.02 -7.00
CA LEU A 220 4.31 -2.46 -7.60
C LEU A 220 5.18 -1.27 -8.02
N ILE A 221 4.62 -0.30 -8.74
CA ILE A 221 5.36 0.90 -9.18
C ILE A 221 5.84 1.68 -7.96
N GLY A 222 4.96 1.91 -6.98
CA GLY A 222 5.31 2.59 -5.74
C GLY A 222 6.42 1.88 -4.98
N TYR A 223 6.31 0.57 -4.80
CA TYR A 223 7.34 -0.26 -4.18
C TYR A 223 8.69 -0.17 -4.92
N THR A 224 8.67 -0.26 -6.25
CA THR A 224 9.90 -0.18 -7.06
C THR A 224 10.60 1.16 -6.87
N CYS A 225 9.87 2.27 -6.94
CA CYS A 225 10.43 3.60 -6.68
C CYS A 225 11.03 3.70 -5.27
N GLN A 226 10.32 3.23 -4.25
CA GLN A 226 10.78 3.27 -2.87
C GLN A 226 11.99 2.33 -2.66
N ALA A 227 11.99 1.14 -3.26
CA ALA A 227 13.11 0.22 -3.18
C ALA A 227 14.38 0.82 -3.81
N ILE A 228 14.28 1.48 -4.97
CA ILE A 228 15.40 2.18 -5.58
C ILE A 228 15.86 3.34 -4.69
N ALA A 229 14.94 4.11 -4.09
CA ALA A 229 15.30 5.16 -3.14
C ALA A 229 16.06 4.59 -1.93
N VAL A 230 15.63 3.47 -1.36
CA VAL A 230 16.33 2.76 -0.28
C VAL A 230 17.72 2.30 -0.73
N TRP A 231 17.85 1.74 -1.94
CA TRP A 231 19.14 1.36 -2.51
C TRP A 231 20.10 2.54 -2.59
N LEU A 232 19.68 3.63 -3.21
CA LEU A 232 20.50 4.84 -3.35
C LEU A 232 20.90 5.40 -1.98
N THR A 233 19.96 5.39 -1.03
CA THR A 233 20.17 5.94 0.31
C THR A 233 21.14 5.10 1.14
N VAL A 234 21.00 3.75 1.10
CA VAL A 234 21.74 2.87 2.02
C VAL A 234 23.09 2.46 1.46
N ILE A 235 23.20 2.35 0.14
CA ILE A 235 24.41 1.79 -0.51
C ILE A 235 25.29 2.89 -1.11
N TRP A 236 24.71 3.99 -1.60
CA TRP A 236 25.46 5.02 -2.34
C TRP A 236 25.71 6.30 -1.55
N LEU A 237 24.91 6.59 -0.52
CA LEU A 237 25.22 7.69 0.39
C LEU A 237 26.13 7.15 1.49
N PRO A 238 27.33 7.72 1.67
CA PRO A 238 28.30 7.30 2.68
C PRO A 238 27.81 7.57 4.11
#